data_86bc761de6f18e50298357a5971846a6
#
_entry.id   86bc761de6f18e50298357a5971846a6
#
_cell.length_a   1.000
_cell.length_b   1.000
_cell.length_c   1.000
_cell.angle_alpha   90.00
_cell.angle_beta   90.00
_cell.angle_gamma   90.00
#
_symmetry.space_group_name_H-M   'P 1'
#
loop_
_entity.id
_entity.type
_entity.pdbx_description
1 polymer ?
#
loop_
_entity_poly.entity_id
_entity_poly.type
_entity_poly.pdbx_seq_one_letter_code
_entity_poly.pdbx_strand_id
1 'polypeptide(L)'
;MVGGGPGAFIGAVHNRAATLDGLAVLVAGAFSSDPAKSREQGEAYGLASNRVYSTFEEMAIGEAALPPGERIDFVSIVTPNHLHFPSAKAFIERGFHVICDKPLTTTLEDAEELCRLVKKHDVVFALTHTYAGYPMVKQARALVAAGALGTVRKIVVEYSQGWLATPLEQTGQKQAGWRTDPARAGAGAIGDFGTHAEHLAKYVTGLEMERLFADVSTMVPGRRIDDDANMLVHYQGGAKGILFCSQISVGEENRLSIRVYGTSASLEWHQEDPNFLYVRHPDGPTEVYKPGHAHLVPAAQRGTRMPAGHPEGLLESFANIYSSAMRVIRARIAGETPDPLDLDFPTVRDGASGVHFIQTALRSGRDGTWVDASYDPPGR
;
A
#
# COMPACT_ATOMS: atom_id res chain seq x y z
N MET A 1 9.21 -8.21 13.21
CA MET A 1 8.01 -7.40 12.92
C MET A 1 7.79 -6.36 14.01
N VAL A 2 7.36 -5.14 13.66
CA VAL A 2 7.03 -4.07 14.60
C VAL A 2 5.53 -3.78 14.50
N GLY A 3 4.80 -3.86 15.61
CA GLY A 3 3.34 -3.82 15.66
C GLY A 3 2.69 -5.19 15.46
N GLY A 4 1.38 -5.22 15.28
CA GLY A 4 0.65 -6.47 15.08
C GLY A 4 0.42 -7.28 16.36
N GLY A 5 0.35 -6.62 17.53
CA GLY A 5 0.05 -7.26 18.81
C GLY A 5 -1.35 -7.86 18.89
N PRO A 6 -1.73 -8.44 20.06
CA PRO A 6 -3.00 -9.16 20.22
C PRO A 6 -4.21 -8.37 19.72
N GLY A 7 -5.05 -9.00 18.89
CA GLY A 7 -6.26 -8.41 18.31
C GLY A 7 -6.00 -7.44 17.14
N ALA A 8 -4.77 -7.33 16.63
CA ALA A 8 -4.48 -6.54 15.45
C ALA A 8 -4.69 -7.39 14.17
N PHE A 9 -5.65 -6.97 13.31
CA PHE A 9 -5.96 -7.66 12.06
C PHE A 9 -4.77 -7.68 11.10
N ILE A 10 -4.18 -6.51 10.83
CA ILE A 10 -3.20 -6.36 9.75
C ILE A 10 -1.87 -7.09 10.01
N GLY A 11 -1.44 -7.19 11.28
CA GLY A 11 -0.21 -7.90 11.64
C GLY A 11 -0.26 -9.39 11.27
N ALA A 12 -1.42 -10.03 11.46
CA ALA A 12 -1.60 -11.43 11.06
C ALA A 12 -1.59 -11.59 9.52
N VAL A 13 -2.12 -10.63 8.78
CA VAL A 13 -2.08 -10.62 7.31
C VAL A 13 -0.63 -10.52 6.81
N HIS A 14 0.13 -9.56 7.34
CA HIS A 14 1.53 -9.38 6.96
C HIS A 14 2.40 -10.61 7.28
N ASN A 15 2.23 -11.19 8.47
CA ASN A 15 2.98 -12.41 8.83
C ASN A 15 2.67 -13.57 7.89
N ARG A 16 1.39 -13.82 7.59
CA ARG A 16 0.96 -14.86 6.65
C ARG A 16 1.48 -14.60 5.24
N ALA A 17 1.40 -13.36 4.76
CA ALA A 17 1.87 -12.98 3.44
C ALA A 17 3.39 -13.15 3.31
N ALA A 18 4.16 -12.73 4.30
CA ALA A 18 5.62 -12.88 4.33
C ALA A 18 6.07 -14.34 4.29
N THR A 19 5.30 -15.24 4.92
CA THR A 19 5.67 -16.66 5.07
C THR A 19 5.01 -17.58 4.04
N LEU A 20 4.04 -17.09 3.26
CA LEU A 20 3.21 -17.90 2.36
C LEU A 20 4.04 -18.71 1.35
N ASP A 21 5.06 -18.10 0.76
CA ASP A 21 5.91 -18.72 -0.26
C ASP A 21 7.17 -19.41 0.31
N GLY A 22 7.30 -19.49 1.63
CA GLY A 22 8.46 -20.08 2.29
C GLY A 22 9.78 -19.29 2.10
N LEU A 23 9.70 -18.03 1.67
CA LEU A 23 10.87 -17.17 1.43
C LEU A 23 11.38 -16.48 2.69
N ALA A 24 10.58 -16.38 3.74
CA ALA A 24 10.95 -15.80 5.02
C ALA A 24 10.30 -16.53 6.20
N VAL A 25 10.90 -16.34 7.38
CA VAL A 25 10.36 -16.77 8.67
C VAL A 25 10.37 -15.60 9.62
N LEU A 26 9.38 -15.51 10.50
CA LEU A 26 9.34 -14.51 11.56
C LEU A 26 10.26 -14.99 12.70
N VAL A 27 11.31 -14.21 13.03
CA VAL A 27 12.31 -14.58 14.04
C VAL A 27 12.39 -13.60 15.20
N ALA A 28 11.87 -12.37 15.04
CA ALA A 28 11.93 -11.34 16.06
C ALA A 28 10.75 -10.37 15.98
N GLY A 29 10.41 -9.72 17.09
CA GLY A 29 9.35 -8.72 17.07
C GLY A 29 9.28 -7.81 18.28
N ALA A 30 8.69 -6.61 18.05
CA ALA A 30 8.22 -5.67 19.05
C ALA A 30 6.73 -5.39 18.74
N PHE A 31 5.84 -6.19 19.31
CA PHE A 31 4.46 -6.30 18.83
C PHE A 31 3.51 -5.28 19.45
N SER A 32 3.85 -4.70 20.60
CA SER A 32 3.01 -3.76 21.34
C SER A 32 3.88 -2.81 22.16
N SER A 33 3.38 -1.59 22.41
CA SER A 33 3.95 -0.67 23.40
C SER A 33 3.76 -1.17 24.86
N ASP A 34 2.90 -2.17 25.08
CA ASP A 34 2.78 -2.90 26.34
C ASP A 34 3.71 -4.13 26.25
N PRO A 35 4.77 -4.21 27.08
CA PRO A 35 5.72 -5.31 27.04
C PRO A 35 5.11 -6.69 27.33
N ALA A 36 4.04 -6.76 28.15
CA ALA A 36 3.36 -8.02 28.42
C ALA A 36 2.62 -8.53 27.19
N LYS A 37 1.92 -7.63 26.47
CA LYS A 37 1.25 -7.97 25.21
C LYS A 37 2.25 -8.27 24.07
N SER A 38 3.42 -7.63 24.09
CA SER A 38 4.49 -7.96 23.14
C SER A 38 4.97 -9.39 23.36
N ARG A 39 5.23 -9.79 24.61
CA ARG A 39 5.61 -11.17 24.97
C ARG A 39 4.52 -12.18 24.60
N GLU A 40 3.27 -11.92 24.97
CA GLU A 40 2.11 -12.76 24.61
C GLU A 40 2.06 -13.05 23.11
N GLN A 41 2.23 -12.00 22.29
CA GLN A 41 2.23 -12.16 20.82
C GLN A 41 3.45 -12.92 20.30
N GLY A 42 4.62 -12.69 20.90
CA GLY A 42 5.85 -13.42 20.57
C GLY A 42 5.72 -14.92 20.87
N GLU A 43 5.15 -15.27 22.02
CA GLU A 43 4.85 -16.66 22.39
C GLU A 43 3.84 -17.30 21.42
N ALA A 44 2.78 -16.56 21.05
CA ALA A 44 1.79 -17.02 20.08
C ALA A 44 2.38 -17.29 18.68
N TYR A 45 3.46 -16.59 18.33
CA TYR A 45 4.22 -16.84 17.10
C TYR A 45 5.38 -17.85 17.27
N GLY A 46 5.58 -18.41 18.46
CA GLY A 46 6.63 -19.40 18.74
C GLY A 46 8.03 -18.82 18.76
N LEU A 47 8.17 -17.52 19.03
CA LEU A 47 9.49 -16.85 19.05
C LEU A 47 10.26 -17.15 20.34
N ALA A 48 11.57 -17.21 20.23
CA ALA A 48 12.45 -17.23 21.38
C ALA A 48 12.29 -15.94 22.21
N SER A 49 12.19 -16.05 23.54
CA SER A 49 11.91 -14.93 24.43
C SER A 49 12.92 -13.78 24.34
N ASN A 50 14.19 -14.08 24.05
CA ASN A 50 15.25 -13.11 23.83
C ASN A 50 15.19 -12.40 22.45
N ARG A 51 14.22 -12.77 21.59
CA ARG A 51 13.94 -12.12 20.29
C ARG A 51 12.60 -11.36 20.30
N VAL A 52 11.99 -11.22 21.48
CA VAL A 52 10.78 -10.43 21.69
C VAL A 52 11.13 -9.20 22.52
N TYR A 53 11.02 -8.04 21.89
CA TYR A 53 11.46 -6.77 22.43
C TYR A 53 10.29 -5.94 22.96
N SER A 54 10.59 -5.05 23.94
CA SER A 54 9.58 -4.15 24.52
C SER A 54 9.27 -2.96 23.61
N THR A 55 10.28 -2.50 22.84
CA THR A 55 10.15 -1.38 21.92
C THR A 55 10.84 -1.68 20.58
N PHE A 56 10.49 -0.93 19.54
CA PHE A 56 11.13 -1.07 18.23
C PHE A 56 12.60 -0.57 18.25
N GLU A 57 12.91 0.39 19.11
CA GLU A 57 14.28 0.88 19.31
C GLU A 57 15.16 -0.21 19.90
N GLU A 58 14.69 -0.87 20.96
CA GLU A 58 15.40 -2.02 21.56
C GLU A 58 15.59 -3.13 20.53
N MET A 59 14.56 -3.42 19.72
CA MET A 59 14.67 -4.40 18.64
C MET A 59 15.72 -3.99 17.61
N ALA A 60 15.71 -2.75 17.14
CA ALA A 60 16.67 -2.29 16.14
C ALA A 60 18.13 -2.34 16.65
N ILE A 61 18.35 -1.99 17.92
CA ILE A 61 19.67 -2.08 18.57
C ILE A 61 20.09 -3.54 18.79
N GLY A 62 19.19 -4.34 19.36
CA GLY A 62 19.47 -5.75 19.67
C GLY A 62 19.77 -6.57 18.42
N GLU A 63 18.98 -6.40 17.36
CA GLU A 63 19.20 -7.09 16.09
C GLU A 63 20.49 -6.64 15.39
N ALA A 64 20.82 -5.34 15.45
CA ALA A 64 22.07 -4.84 14.88
C ALA A 64 23.34 -5.34 15.62
N ALA A 65 23.22 -5.75 16.87
CA ALA A 65 24.31 -6.34 17.65
C ALA A 65 24.59 -7.82 17.32
N LEU A 66 23.66 -8.49 16.62
CA LEU A 66 23.81 -9.88 16.21
C LEU A 66 24.66 -9.97 14.93
N PRO A 67 25.43 -11.08 14.77
CA PRO A 67 26.24 -11.29 13.56
C PRO A 67 25.34 -11.47 12.32
N PRO A 68 25.86 -11.19 11.10
CA PRO A 68 25.19 -11.54 9.85
C PRO A 68 24.82 -13.04 9.83
N GLY A 69 23.58 -13.33 9.39
CA GLY A 69 23.03 -14.69 9.37
C GLY A 69 22.23 -15.06 10.64
N GLU A 70 22.39 -14.32 11.75
CA GLU A 70 21.57 -14.49 12.95
C GLU A 70 20.56 -13.34 13.13
N ARG A 71 20.95 -12.12 12.74
CA ARG A 71 20.08 -10.93 12.78
C ARG A 71 18.99 -11.00 11.70
N ILE A 72 17.96 -10.18 11.84
CA ILE A 72 16.95 -10.03 10.80
C ILE A 72 17.55 -9.49 9.50
N ASP A 73 17.01 -9.89 8.34
CA ASP A 73 17.35 -9.30 7.04
C ASP A 73 16.51 -8.06 6.77
N PHE A 74 15.24 -8.09 7.18
CA PHE A 74 14.32 -6.96 7.05
C PHE A 74 13.35 -6.88 8.22
N VAL A 75 12.78 -5.70 8.41
CA VAL A 75 11.68 -5.46 9.35
C VAL A 75 10.36 -5.23 8.61
N SER A 76 9.28 -5.85 9.09
CA SER A 76 7.90 -5.53 8.67
C SER A 76 7.28 -4.59 9.69
N ILE A 77 6.83 -3.41 9.27
CA ILE A 77 6.25 -2.36 10.12
C ILE A 77 4.74 -2.30 9.86
N VAL A 78 3.95 -2.60 10.90
CA VAL A 78 2.48 -2.71 10.85
C VAL A 78 1.82 -1.99 12.02
N THR A 79 2.40 -0.87 12.41
CA THR A 79 1.94 0.01 13.49
C THR A 79 0.87 0.98 13.01
N PRO A 80 0.23 1.78 13.91
CA PRO A 80 -0.49 2.97 13.50
C PRO A 80 0.43 3.97 12.76
N ASN A 81 -0.15 4.76 11.84
CA ASN A 81 0.58 5.58 10.86
C ASN A 81 1.68 6.48 11.45
N HIS A 82 1.41 7.15 12.59
CA HIS A 82 2.37 8.05 13.24
C HIS A 82 3.67 7.37 13.73
N LEU A 83 3.68 6.04 13.80
CA LEU A 83 4.84 5.25 14.21
C LEU A 83 5.63 4.69 13.01
N HIS A 84 5.16 4.85 11.77
CA HIS A 84 5.86 4.35 10.60
C HIS A 84 7.22 5.02 10.44
N PHE A 85 7.27 6.36 10.47
CA PHE A 85 8.53 7.10 10.32
C PHE A 85 9.56 6.76 11.38
N PRO A 86 9.31 6.91 12.70
CA PRO A 86 10.32 6.63 13.70
C PRO A 86 10.79 5.16 13.68
N SER A 87 9.87 4.22 13.46
CA SER A 87 10.22 2.80 13.33
C SER A 87 11.10 2.57 12.10
N ALA A 88 10.70 3.01 10.91
CA ALA A 88 11.48 2.80 9.68
C ALA A 88 12.87 3.44 9.79
N LYS A 89 12.96 4.67 10.30
CA LYS A 89 14.23 5.36 10.51
C LYS A 89 15.19 4.56 11.40
N ALA A 90 14.69 4.04 12.53
CA ALA A 90 15.52 3.29 13.48
C ALA A 90 16.18 2.05 12.85
N PHE A 91 15.48 1.36 11.94
CA PHE A 91 16.02 0.19 11.24
C PHE A 91 16.86 0.57 10.02
N ILE A 92 16.45 1.56 9.22
CA ILE A 92 17.22 2.01 8.04
C ILE A 92 18.61 2.52 8.44
N GLU A 93 18.71 3.33 9.51
CA GLU A 93 20.00 3.85 10.01
C GLU A 93 20.97 2.76 10.49
N ARG A 94 20.46 1.54 10.68
CA ARG A 94 21.26 0.35 11.03
C ARG A 94 21.46 -0.62 9.86
N GLY A 95 21.06 -0.20 8.66
CA GLY A 95 21.25 -0.97 7.43
C GLY A 95 20.24 -2.11 7.21
N PHE A 96 19.13 -2.14 7.94
CA PHE A 96 18.07 -3.12 7.71
C PHE A 96 17.16 -2.71 6.57
N HIS A 97 16.73 -3.67 5.77
CA HIS A 97 15.67 -3.49 4.79
C HIS A 97 14.31 -3.36 5.47
N VAL A 98 13.35 -2.70 4.81
CA VAL A 98 12.04 -2.39 5.40
C VAL A 98 10.91 -2.80 4.46
N ILE A 99 9.87 -3.42 5.01
CA ILE A 99 8.56 -3.55 4.39
C ILE A 99 7.57 -2.86 5.34
N CYS A 100 6.92 -1.78 4.89
CA CYS A 100 6.08 -0.94 5.73
C CYS A 100 4.63 -0.90 5.23
N ASP A 101 3.68 -0.85 6.15
CA ASP A 101 2.28 -0.61 5.79
C ASP A 101 2.06 0.85 5.33
N LYS A 102 1.01 1.08 4.57
CA LYS A 102 0.60 2.39 4.07
C LYS A 102 -0.32 3.13 5.09
N PRO A 103 -0.47 4.46 4.99
CA PRO A 103 0.36 5.39 4.24
C PRO A 103 1.79 5.43 4.79
N LEU A 104 2.74 5.89 3.98
CA LEU A 104 4.17 5.86 4.36
C LEU A 104 4.43 6.56 5.69
N THR A 105 3.90 7.79 5.83
CA THR A 105 4.02 8.64 7.03
C THR A 105 2.78 9.51 7.18
N THR A 106 2.72 10.31 8.25
CA THR A 106 1.65 11.30 8.46
C THR A 106 2.01 12.70 7.96
N THR A 107 3.29 12.97 7.68
CA THR A 107 3.79 14.25 7.14
C THR A 107 4.63 14.03 5.89
N LEU A 108 4.67 15.01 4.99
CA LEU A 108 5.48 14.92 3.77
C LEU A 108 6.97 15.04 4.09
N GLU A 109 7.33 15.83 5.08
CA GLU A 109 8.71 16.01 5.54
C GLU A 109 9.33 14.67 5.98
N ASP A 110 8.58 13.88 6.75
CA ASP A 110 9.00 12.55 7.19
C ASP A 110 9.11 11.56 6.00
N ALA A 111 8.18 11.64 5.04
CA ALA A 111 8.23 10.81 3.84
C ALA A 111 9.46 11.10 2.98
N GLU A 112 9.77 12.38 2.78
CA GLU A 112 10.96 12.81 2.04
C GLU A 112 12.25 12.43 2.76
N GLU A 113 12.27 12.51 4.10
CA GLU A 113 13.43 12.07 4.89
C GLU A 113 13.63 10.56 4.75
N LEU A 114 12.57 9.75 4.76
CA LEU A 114 12.69 8.31 4.49
C LEU A 114 13.26 8.05 3.09
N CYS A 115 12.83 8.79 2.06
CA CYS A 115 13.41 8.67 0.72
C CYS A 115 14.93 8.94 0.72
N ARG A 116 15.37 9.99 1.44
CA ARG A 116 16.81 10.32 1.59
C ARG A 116 17.58 9.25 2.35
N LEU A 117 17.01 8.74 3.44
CA LEU A 117 17.61 7.69 4.26
C LEU A 117 17.74 6.36 3.51
N VAL A 118 16.70 5.94 2.78
CA VAL A 118 16.72 4.73 1.96
C VAL A 118 17.84 4.80 0.92
N LYS A 119 17.98 5.93 0.22
CA LYS A 119 19.08 6.14 -0.72
C LYS A 119 20.44 6.16 -0.04
N LYS A 120 20.58 6.89 1.08
CA LYS A 120 21.83 7.04 1.83
C LYS A 120 22.37 5.71 2.34
N HIS A 121 21.49 4.85 2.86
CA HIS A 121 21.85 3.57 3.46
C HIS A 121 21.78 2.40 2.48
N ASP A 122 21.38 2.67 1.24
CA ASP A 122 21.21 1.68 0.15
C ASP A 122 20.41 0.45 0.58
N VAL A 123 19.27 0.67 1.25
CA VAL A 123 18.38 -0.40 1.70
C VAL A 123 17.20 -0.58 0.74
N VAL A 124 16.63 -1.77 0.71
CA VAL A 124 15.34 -2.02 0.05
C VAL A 124 14.23 -1.53 0.95
N PHE A 125 13.31 -0.74 0.38
CA PHE A 125 12.10 -0.32 1.06
C PHE A 125 10.89 -0.64 0.18
N ALA A 126 10.02 -1.52 0.67
CA ALA A 126 8.74 -1.82 0.03
C ALA A 126 7.59 -1.26 0.86
N LEU A 127 6.63 -0.61 0.20
CA LEU A 127 5.40 -0.14 0.82
C LEU A 127 4.22 -1.02 0.40
N THR A 128 3.37 -1.43 1.34
CA THR A 128 2.28 -2.36 1.02
C THR A 128 1.03 -1.67 0.45
N HIS A 129 1.18 -0.97 -0.68
CA HIS A 129 0.04 -0.68 -1.55
C HIS A 129 -0.42 -1.98 -2.22
N THR A 130 -1.09 -2.81 -1.44
CA THR A 130 -1.35 -4.21 -1.74
C THR A 130 -2.07 -4.44 -3.07
N TYR A 131 -2.90 -3.51 -3.52
CA TYR A 131 -3.68 -3.67 -4.74
C TYR A 131 -2.82 -3.73 -6.01
N ALA A 132 -1.59 -3.21 -6.00
CA ALA A 132 -0.60 -3.41 -7.06
C ALA A 132 -0.07 -4.86 -7.13
N GLY A 133 -0.27 -5.65 -6.09
CA GLY A 133 0.14 -7.05 -6.04
C GLY A 133 -0.78 -8.01 -6.81
N TYR A 134 -2.01 -7.60 -7.17
CA TYR A 134 -2.93 -8.46 -7.91
C TYR A 134 -2.45 -8.74 -9.34
N PRO A 135 -2.47 -10.01 -9.81
CA PRO A 135 -2.06 -10.36 -11.17
C PRO A 135 -2.81 -9.59 -12.26
N MET A 136 -4.12 -9.37 -12.08
CA MET A 136 -4.94 -8.64 -13.05
C MET A 136 -4.64 -7.14 -13.08
N VAL A 137 -4.20 -6.55 -11.98
CA VAL A 137 -3.72 -5.16 -11.94
C VAL A 137 -2.37 -5.02 -12.66
N LYS A 138 -1.46 -6.01 -12.52
CA LYS A 138 -0.21 -6.08 -13.29
C LYS A 138 -0.48 -6.26 -14.79
N GLN A 139 -1.46 -7.08 -15.14
CA GLN A 139 -1.91 -7.24 -16.54
C GLN A 139 -2.49 -5.93 -17.10
N ALA A 140 -3.33 -5.22 -16.33
CA ALA A 140 -3.91 -3.95 -16.72
C ALA A 140 -2.81 -2.90 -17.01
N ARG A 141 -1.82 -2.78 -16.11
CA ARG A 141 -0.65 -1.91 -16.30
C ARG A 141 0.10 -2.24 -17.59
N ALA A 142 0.34 -3.51 -17.85
CA ALA A 142 1.05 -3.93 -19.05
C ALA A 142 0.28 -3.62 -20.34
N LEU A 143 -1.04 -3.79 -20.34
CA LEU A 143 -1.89 -3.43 -21.48
C LEU A 143 -1.88 -1.92 -21.76
N VAL A 144 -1.94 -1.10 -20.72
CA VAL A 144 -1.83 0.38 -20.85
C VAL A 144 -0.45 0.75 -21.38
N ALA A 145 0.62 0.22 -20.79
CA ALA A 145 1.99 0.49 -21.21
C ALA A 145 2.30 0.05 -22.66
N ALA A 146 1.66 -1.03 -23.13
CA ALA A 146 1.75 -1.50 -24.51
C ALA A 146 0.89 -0.67 -25.50
N GLY A 147 0.15 0.34 -25.01
CA GLY A 147 -0.69 1.18 -25.86
C GLY A 147 -2.00 0.51 -26.32
N ALA A 148 -2.41 -0.61 -25.71
CA ALA A 148 -3.61 -1.35 -26.09
C ALA A 148 -4.90 -0.49 -26.00
N LEU A 149 -4.93 0.50 -25.11
CA LEU A 149 -6.06 1.42 -24.96
C LEU A 149 -5.95 2.65 -25.89
N GLY A 150 -4.86 2.83 -26.61
CA GLY A 150 -4.54 4.09 -27.28
C GLY A 150 -4.17 5.18 -26.25
N THR A 151 -4.45 6.45 -26.56
CA THR A 151 -4.23 7.56 -25.63
C THR A 151 -5.27 7.52 -24.51
N VAL A 152 -4.81 7.46 -23.26
CA VAL A 152 -5.71 7.51 -22.07
C VAL A 152 -6.35 8.89 -21.99
N ARG A 153 -7.67 8.92 -21.84
CA ARG A 153 -8.48 10.14 -21.76
C ARG A 153 -9.13 10.35 -20.40
N LYS A 154 -9.56 9.25 -19.77
CA LYS A 154 -10.29 9.29 -18.50
C LYS A 154 -9.89 8.14 -17.59
N ILE A 155 -9.73 8.46 -16.31
CA ILE A 155 -9.47 7.50 -15.24
C ILE A 155 -10.55 7.70 -14.17
N VAL A 156 -11.17 6.62 -13.71
CA VAL A 156 -12.12 6.66 -12.58
C VAL A 156 -11.69 5.60 -11.59
N VAL A 157 -11.45 6.02 -10.34
CA VAL A 157 -11.15 5.10 -9.23
C VAL A 157 -12.11 5.41 -8.09
N GLU A 158 -12.73 4.39 -7.58
CA GLU A 158 -13.64 4.43 -6.42
C GLU A 158 -13.08 3.53 -5.34
N TYR A 159 -13.04 4.02 -4.09
CA TYR A 159 -12.78 3.16 -2.94
C TYR A 159 -13.70 3.54 -1.79
N SER A 160 -14.69 2.71 -1.54
CA SER A 160 -15.71 2.96 -0.53
C SER A 160 -15.91 1.76 0.40
N GLN A 161 -16.16 2.07 1.67
CA GLN A 161 -16.56 1.15 2.73
C GLN A 161 -17.61 1.84 3.63
N GLY A 162 -18.43 1.07 4.33
CA GLY A 162 -19.46 1.59 5.22
C GLY A 162 -19.16 1.39 6.72
N TRP A 163 -18.02 0.83 7.09
CA TRP A 163 -17.76 0.39 8.45
C TRP A 163 -17.61 1.53 9.48
N LEU A 164 -17.28 2.75 9.05
CA LEU A 164 -17.21 3.96 9.88
C LEU A 164 -18.41 4.91 9.70
N ALA A 165 -19.52 4.44 9.13
CA ALA A 165 -20.73 5.25 8.95
C ALA A 165 -21.37 5.70 10.27
N THR A 166 -21.01 5.09 11.38
CA THR A 166 -21.43 5.48 12.73
C THR A 166 -20.21 5.86 13.58
N PRO A 167 -20.38 6.57 14.71
CA PRO A 167 -19.26 6.99 15.56
C PRO A 167 -18.67 5.81 16.37
N LEU A 168 -18.15 4.79 15.69
CA LEU A 168 -17.53 3.60 16.28
C LEU A 168 -16.34 3.92 17.19
N GLU A 169 -15.66 5.02 16.97
CA GLU A 169 -14.57 5.51 17.83
C GLU A 169 -15.01 5.77 19.27
N GLN A 170 -16.30 6.04 19.49
CA GLN A 170 -16.88 6.26 20.82
C GLN A 170 -17.24 4.96 21.56
N THR A 171 -17.19 3.81 20.88
CA THR A 171 -17.56 2.51 21.46
C THR A 171 -16.37 1.75 22.06
N GLY A 172 -15.14 2.30 21.96
CA GLY A 172 -13.91 1.62 22.36
C GLY A 172 -13.36 0.66 21.30
N GLN A 173 -13.92 0.65 20.09
CA GLN A 173 -13.40 -0.15 18.99
C GLN A 173 -12.00 0.33 18.59
N LYS A 174 -11.00 -0.56 18.76
CA LYS A 174 -9.58 -0.24 18.69
C LYS A 174 -9.17 0.36 17.32
N GLN A 175 -9.70 -0.19 16.22
CA GLN A 175 -9.33 0.25 14.87
C GLN A 175 -9.93 1.62 14.55
N ALA A 176 -11.18 1.87 14.92
CA ALA A 176 -11.81 3.17 14.79
C ALA A 176 -11.11 4.23 15.65
N GLY A 177 -10.77 3.89 16.90
CA GLY A 177 -10.20 4.84 17.86
C GLY A 177 -8.90 5.51 17.41
N TRP A 178 -8.01 4.81 16.66
CA TRP A 178 -6.80 5.46 16.17
C TRP A 178 -6.97 6.04 14.75
N ARG A 179 -7.82 5.44 13.88
CA ARG A 179 -8.05 5.91 12.52
C ARG A 179 -8.85 7.21 12.45
N THR A 180 -9.64 7.51 13.46
CA THR A 180 -10.40 8.76 13.55
C THR A 180 -9.72 9.83 14.41
N ASP A 181 -8.51 9.55 14.93
CA ASP A 181 -7.68 10.51 15.64
C ASP A 181 -6.68 11.17 14.66
N PRO A 182 -6.82 12.49 14.36
CA PRO A 182 -5.93 13.19 13.44
C PRO A 182 -4.45 13.10 13.79
N ALA A 183 -4.10 13.05 15.09
CA ALA A 183 -2.72 12.97 15.54
C ALA A 183 -2.07 11.60 15.24
N ARG A 184 -2.88 10.55 15.11
CA ARG A 184 -2.41 9.18 14.91
C ARG A 184 -2.55 8.71 13.46
N ALA A 185 -3.62 9.10 12.81
CA ALA A 185 -3.93 8.71 11.44
C ALA A 185 -3.34 9.68 10.38
N GLY A 186 -3.26 10.98 10.72
CA GLY A 186 -2.87 12.06 9.80
C GLY A 186 -4.05 12.53 8.93
N ALA A 187 -4.72 11.62 8.23
CA ALA A 187 -5.92 11.84 7.43
C ALA A 187 -6.87 10.64 7.57
N GLY A 188 -8.15 10.86 7.31
CA GLY A 188 -9.21 9.85 7.41
C GLY A 188 -9.40 9.05 6.13
N ALA A 189 -10.54 9.22 5.45
CA ALA A 189 -10.84 8.51 4.20
C ALA A 189 -9.78 8.75 3.10
N ILE A 190 -9.26 9.97 2.98
CA ILE A 190 -8.20 10.28 2.00
C ILE A 190 -6.92 9.52 2.33
N GLY A 191 -6.53 9.47 3.61
CA GLY A 191 -5.32 8.77 4.05
C GLY A 191 -5.43 7.25 3.99
N ASP A 192 -6.58 6.70 4.34
CA ASP A 192 -6.79 5.25 4.38
C ASP A 192 -7.13 4.67 3.00
N PHE A 193 -8.04 5.32 2.25
CA PHE A 193 -8.57 4.83 0.97
C PHE A 193 -8.08 5.65 -0.23
N GLY A 194 -8.05 6.98 -0.10
CA GLY A 194 -7.63 7.87 -1.19
C GLY A 194 -6.22 7.59 -1.67
N THR A 195 -5.28 7.29 -0.75
CA THR A 195 -3.90 6.92 -1.10
C THR A 195 -3.83 5.64 -1.94
N HIS A 196 -4.71 4.67 -1.72
CA HIS A 196 -4.81 3.48 -2.58
C HIS A 196 -5.39 3.81 -3.96
N ALA A 197 -6.41 4.69 -4.01
CA ALA A 197 -7.03 5.09 -5.27
C ALA A 197 -6.03 5.86 -6.15
N GLU A 198 -5.26 6.76 -5.56
CA GLU A 198 -4.17 7.47 -6.23
C GLU A 198 -3.12 6.51 -6.75
N HIS A 199 -2.59 5.67 -5.87
CA HIS A 199 -1.55 4.71 -6.23
C HIS A 199 -2.01 3.75 -7.33
N LEU A 200 -3.24 3.24 -7.27
CA LEU A 200 -3.78 2.34 -8.28
C LEU A 200 -3.90 3.03 -9.65
N ALA A 201 -4.38 4.30 -9.68
CA ALA A 201 -4.44 5.09 -10.90
C ALA A 201 -3.06 5.29 -11.52
N LYS A 202 -2.07 5.72 -10.72
CA LYS A 202 -0.68 5.91 -11.14
C LYS A 202 -0.03 4.59 -11.58
N TYR A 203 -0.17 3.54 -10.79
CA TYR A 203 0.43 2.24 -11.07
C TYR A 203 -0.07 1.63 -12.39
N VAL A 204 -1.38 1.68 -12.64
CA VAL A 204 -1.98 1.12 -13.86
C VAL A 204 -1.67 1.95 -15.09
N THR A 205 -1.69 3.30 -14.97
CA THR A 205 -1.60 4.18 -16.15
C THR A 205 -0.23 4.77 -16.40
N GLY A 206 0.63 4.82 -15.38
CA GLY A 206 1.91 5.52 -15.43
C GLY A 206 1.77 7.05 -15.51
N LEU A 207 0.56 7.61 -15.37
CA LEU A 207 0.32 9.04 -15.50
C LEU A 207 0.52 9.75 -14.16
N GLU A 208 1.26 10.86 -14.19
CA GLU A 208 1.48 11.74 -13.05
C GLU A 208 0.38 12.79 -12.96
N MET A 209 -0.05 13.11 -11.72
CA MET A 209 -0.98 14.21 -11.47
C MET A 209 -0.33 15.55 -11.76
N GLU A 210 -1.10 16.46 -12.35
CA GLU A 210 -0.72 17.84 -12.61
C GLU A 210 -1.43 18.81 -11.66
N ARG A 211 -2.74 18.61 -11.48
CA ARG A 211 -3.55 19.42 -10.55
C ARG A 211 -4.79 18.65 -10.12
N LEU A 212 -5.30 18.96 -8.94
CA LEU A 212 -6.55 18.39 -8.42
C LEU A 212 -7.46 19.46 -7.78
N PHE A 213 -8.75 19.13 -7.74
CA PHE A 213 -9.78 19.77 -6.93
C PHE A 213 -10.44 18.70 -6.08
N ALA A 214 -10.59 18.94 -4.77
CA ALA A 214 -11.20 18.02 -3.83
C ALA A 214 -12.37 18.67 -3.08
N ASP A 215 -13.48 17.96 -3.01
CA ASP A 215 -14.56 18.19 -2.05
C ASP A 215 -14.38 17.18 -0.91
N VAL A 216 -13.97 17.68 0.25
CA VAL A 216 -13.60 16.87 1.42
C VAL A 216 -14.59 17.12 2.55
N SER A 217 -15.17 16.08 3.09
CA SER A 217 -16.23 16.17 4.08
C SER A 217 -15.94 15.35 5.35
N THR A 218 -16.51 15.82 6.45
CA THR A 218 -16.65 15.06 7.70
C THR A 218 -18.15 15.03 8.02
N MET A 219 -18.79 13.91 7.71
CA MET A 219 -20.27 13.78 7.80
C MET A 219 -20.74 13.13 9.10
N VAL A 220 -19.90 12.29 9.74
CA VAL A 220 -20.28 11.68 11.03
C VAL A 220 -20.18 12.72 12.14
N PRO A 221 -21.28 12.99 12.89
CA PRO A 221 -21.28 14.02 13.91
C PRO A 221 -20.21 13.82 14.99
N GLY A 222 -19.45 14.88 15.27
CA GLY A 222 -18.39 14.89 16.30
C GLY A 222 -17.05 14.27 15.87
N ARG A 223 -16.95 13.71 14.66
CA ARG A 223 -15.68 13.27 14.08
C ARG A 223 -14.80 14.47 13.75
N ARG A 224 -13.48 14.32 13.84
CA ARG A 224 -12.50 15.42 13.66
C ARG A 224 -11.59 15.23 12.44
N ILE A 225 -11.87 14.22 11.63
CA ILE A 225 -11.08 13.82 10.46
C ILE A 225 -12.03 13.57 9.29
N ASP A 226 -11.54 13.68 8.08
CA ASP A 226 -12.33 13.42 6.87
C ASP A 226 -12.84 11.97 6.84
N ASP A 227 -14.08 11.79 6.41
CA ASP A 227 -14.69 10.47 6.23
C ASP A 227 -15.26 10.24 4.82
N ASP A 228 -15.23 11.28 3.97
CA ASP A 228 -15.63 11.26 2.58
C ASP A 228 -14.84 12.28 1.75
N ALA A 229 -14.46 11.92 0.51
CA ALA A 229 -13.87 12.85 -0.43
C ALA A 229 -14.15 12.50 -1.88
N ASN A 230 -14.47 13.53 -2.68
CA ASN A 230 -14.67 13.47 -4.11
C ASN A 230 -13.63 14.37 -4.80
N MET A 231 -12.86 13.83 -5.73
CA MET A 231 -11.75 14.54 -6.33
C MET A 231 -11.80 14.51 -7.85
N LEU A 232 -11.59 15.67 -8.46
CA LEU A 232 -11.34 15.84 -9.90
C LEU A 232 -9.84 16.01 -10.11
N VAL A 233 -9.26 15.26 -11.04
CA VAL A 233 -7.83 15.25 -11.28
C VAL A 233 -7.52 15.57 -12.73
N HIS A 234 -6.49 16.35 -12.98
CA HIS A 234 -5.84 16.49 -14.27
C HIS A 234 -4.48 15.80 -14.21
N TYR A 235 -4.23 14.94 -15.18
CA TYR A 235 -2.96 14.24 -15.36
C TYR A 235 -2.14 14.87 -16.46
N GLN A 236 -0.83 14.69 -16.39
CA GLN A 236 0.08 15.05 -17.48
C GLN A 236 -0.37 14.35 -18.78
N GLY A 237 -0.21 15.06 -19.91
CA GLY A 237 -0.70 14.58 -21.20
C GLY A 237 -2.21 14.78 -21.45
N GLY A 238 -2.94 15.45 -20.53
CA GLY A 238 -4.30 15.92 -20.74
C GLY A 238 -5.41 14.97 -20.29
N ALA A 239 -5.10 13.78 -19.79
CA ALA A 239 -6.10 12.88 -19.22
C ALA A 239 -6.79 13.50 -18.00
N LYS A 240 -8.06 13.14 -17.76
CA LYS A 240 -8.86 13.61 -16.62
C LYS A 240 -9.21 12.44 -15.71
N GLY A 241 -9.24 12.68 -14.39
CA GLY A 241 -9.60 11.68 -13.40
C GLY A 241 -10.75 12.08 -12.51
N ILE A 242 -11.41 11.05 -11.99
CA ILE A 242 -12.31 11.12 -10.83
C ILE A 242 -11.77 10.11 -9.82
N LEU A 243 -11.43 10.57 -8.63
CA LEU A 243 -11.13 9.71 -7.49
C LEU A 243 -12.20 9.93 -6.42
N PHE A 244 -12.77 8.85 -5.94
CA PHE A 244 -13.76 8.87 -4.87
C PHE A 244 -13.29 7.95 -3.74
N CYS A 245 -13.33 8.43 -2.49
CA CYS A 245 -13.05 7.61 -1.33
C CYS A 245 -14.00 7.94 -0.17
N SER A 246 -14.54 6.91 0.48
CA SER A 246 -15.53 7.07 1.53
C SER A 246 -15.42 5.95 2.57
N GLN A 247 -15.50 6.31 3.85
CA GLN A 247 -15.60 5.36 4.98
C GLN A 247 -17.05 5.23 5.49
N ILE A 248 -17.99 5.93 4.86
CA ILE A 248 -19.39 6.05 5.32
C ILE A 248 -20.41 5.57 4.31
N SER A 249 -20.00 4.89 3.26
CA SER A 249 -20.86 4.31 2.23
C SER A 249 -21.54 3.04 2.74
N VAL A 250 -22.68 3.19 3.41
CA VAL A 250 -23.40 2.08 4.05
C VAL A 250 -23.72 0.98 3.05
N GLY A 251 -23.34 -0.25 3.38
CA GLY A 251 -23.54 -1.44 2.55
C GLY A 251 -22.36 -1.80 1.68
N GLU A 252 -21.37 -0.90 1.51
CA GLU A 252 -20.12 -1.23 0.83
C GLU A 252 -19.13 -1.88 1.81
N GLU A 253 -18.55 -3.01 1.42
CA GLU A 253 -17.62 -3.78 2.26
C GLU A 253 -16.16 -3.39 2.01
N ASN A 254 -15.69 -3.53 0.76
CA ASN A 254 -14.33 -3.16 0.35
C ASN A 254 -14.27 -2.80 -1.14
N ARG A 255 -15.17 -1.96 -1.59
CA ARG A 255 -15.39 -1.62 -2.99
C ARG A 255 -14.31 -0.69 -3.52
N LEU A 256 -13.19 -1.29 -3.95
CA LEU A 256 -12.21 -0.60 -4.77
C LEU A 256 -12.36 -1.04 -6.22
N SER A 257 -12.47 -0.07 -7.13
CA SER A 257 -12.52 -0.32 -8.56
C SER A 257 -11.71 0.71 -9.34
N ILE A 258 -11.22 0.31 -10.52
CA ILE A 258 -10.60 1.20 -11.49
C ILE A 258 -11.18 0.99 -12.87
N ARG A 259 -11.47 2.11 -13.56
CA ARG A 259 -11.83 2.16 -14.99
C ARG A 259 -10.91 3.12 -15.72
N VAL A 260 -10.31 2.67 -16.81
CA VAL A 260 -9.44 3.50 -17.65
C VAL A 260 -10.01 3.51 -19.06
N TYR A 261 -10.27 4.70 -19.59
CA TYR A 261 -10.84 4.91 -20.91
C TYR A 261 -9.79 5.55 -21.82
N GLY A 262 -9.43 4.84 -22.87
CA GLY A 262 -8.54 5.33 -23.93
C GLY A 262 -9.28 5.70 -25.19
N THR A 263 -8.52 5.96 -26.27
CA THR A 263 -9.07 6.25 -27.60
C THR A 263 -9.49 5.00 -28.36
N SER A 264 -8.92 3.84 -28.03
CA SER A 264 -9.12 2.58 -28.79
C SER A 264 -9.81 1.50 -27.97
N ALA A 265 -9.67 1.53 -26.65
CA ALA A 265 -10.31 0.57 -25.73
C ALA A 265 -10.44 1.16 -24.33
N SER A 266 -11.15 0.45 -23.47
CA SER A 266 -11.23 0.72 -22.03
C SER A 266 -10.94 -0.55 -21.25
N LEU A 267 -10.49 -0.39 -19.99
CA LEU A 267 -10.36 -1.50 -19.05
C LEU A 267 -11.11 -1.22 -17.76
N GLU A 268 -11.47 -2.30 -17.06
CA GLU A 268 -12.13 -2.26 -15.76
C GLU A 268 -11.69 -3.42 -14.89
N TRP A 269 -11.40 -3.12 -13.61
CA TRP A 269 -11.06 -4.09 -12.58
C TRP A 269 -11.74 -3.75 -11.26
N HIS A 270 -12.12 -4.78 -10.49
CA HIS A 270 -12.77 -4.68 -9.18
C HIS A 270 -12.05 -5.54 -8.15
N GLN A 271 -11.82 -5.00 -6.97
CA GLN A 271 -11.11 -5.68 -5.89
C GLN A 271 -11.91 -6.85 -5.29
N GLU A 272 -13.24 -6.71 -5.18
CA GLU A 272 -14.10 -7.78 -4.63
C GLU A 272 -14.30 -8.95 -5.62
N ASP A 273 -13.90 -8.76 -6.88
CA ASP A 273 -13.83 -9.80 -7.92
C ASP A 273 -12.48 -9.73 -8.65
N PRO A 274 -11.34 -9.92 -7.91
CA PRO A 274 -10.02 -9.49 -8.37
C PRO A 274 -9.43 -10.34 -9.49
N ASN A 275 -10.03 -11.50 -9.74
CA ASN A 275 -9.56 -12.47 -10.72
C ASN A 275 -10.07 -12.20 -12.14
N PHE A 276 -10.75 -11.08 -12.37
CA PHE A 276 -11.27 -10.69 -13.69
C PHE A 276 -10.80 -9.27 -14.04
N LEU A 277 -10.21 -9.14 -15.23
CA LEU A 277 -9.93 -7.86 -15.87
C LEU A 277 -10.71 -7.82 -17.18
N TYR A 278 -11.54 -6.82 -17.32
CA TYR A 278 -12.36 -6.61 -18.52
C TYR A 278 -11.70 -5.57 -19.43
N VAL A 279 -11.57 -5.90 -20.71
CA VAL A 279 -11.15 -4.95 -21.75
C VAL A 279 -12.25 -4.86 -22.79
N ARG A 280 -12.71 -3.64 -23.09
CA ARG A 280 -13.83 -3.37 -23.99
C ARG A 280 -13.38 -2.54 -25.18
N HIS A 281 -13.79 -2.96 -26.36
CA HIS A 281 -13.53 -2.29 -27.62
C HIS A 281 -14.82 -1.64 -28.17
N PRO A 282 -14.75 -0.52 -28.94
CA PRO A 282 -15.93 0.15 -29.47
C PRO A 282 -16.81 -0.78 -30.32
N ASP A 283 -16.19 -1.57 -31.20
CA ASP A 283 -16.87 -2.40 -32.18
C ASP A 283 -16.47 -3.88 -32.08
N GLY A 284 -16.09 -4.34 -30.87
CA GLY A 284 -15.60 -5.70 -30.64
C GLY A 284 -16.20 -6.36 -29.40
N PRO A 285 -15.90 -7.64 -29.19
CA PRO A 285 -16.29 -8.35 -27.97
C PRO A 285 -15.54 -7.78 -26.75
N THR A 286 -16.12 -7.98 -25.57
CA THR A 286 -15.41 -7.76 -24.32
C THR A 286 -14.44 -8.93 -24.09
N GLU A 287 -13.15 -8.61 -23.94
CA GLU A 287 -12.15 -9.57 -23.50
C GLU A 287 -12.15 -9.66 -21.98
N VAL A 288 -11.98 -10.88 -21.45
CA VAL A 288 -11.89 -11.13 -20.01
C VAL A 288 -10.58 -11.86 -19.73
N TYR A 289 -9.64 -11.17 -19.09
CA TYR A 289 -8.40 -11.76 -18.64
C TYR A 289 -8.58 -12.36 -17.26
N LYS A 290 -7.94 -13.52 -17.02
CA LYS A 290 -7.99 -14.25 -15.75
C LYS A 290 -6.61 -14.80 -15.39
N PRO A 291 -6.27 -14.97 -14.09
CA PRO A 291 -5.00 -15.54 -13.65
C PRO A 291 -4.81 -16.99 -14.13
N GLY A 292 -3.55 -17.44 -14.17
CA GLY A 292 -3.19 -18.84 -14.46
C GLY A 292 -3.15 -19.20 -15.95
N HIS A 293 -3.30 -18.24 -16.86
CA HIS A 293 -3.25 -18.47 -18.30
C HIS A 293 -1.90 -18.05 -18.92
N ALA A 294 -1.37 -18.84 -19.85
CA ALA A 294 -0.06 -18.64 -20.47
C ALA A 294 0.04 -17.37 -21.36
N HIS A 295 -1.09 -16.80 -21.80
CA HIS A 295 -1.10 -15.58 -22.60
C HIS A 295 -0.91 -14.28 -21.79
N LEU A 296 -0.93 -14.37 -20.47
CA LEU A 296 -0.70 -13.21 -19.61
C LEU A 296 0.76 -12.76 -19.67
N VAL A 297 0.99 -11.47 -19.34
CA VAL A 297 2.36 -10.95 -19.24
C VAL A 297 3.14 -11.62 -18.10
N PRO A 298 4.49 -11.70 -18.20
CA PRO A 298 5.31 -12.38 -17.20
C PRO A 298 5.08 -11.86 -15.77
N ALA A 299 4.86 -10.56 -15.57
CA ALA A 299 4.59 -9.97 -14.26
C ALA A 299 3.27 -10.50 -13.64
N ALA A 300 2.23 -10.69 -14.44
CA ALA A 300 0.96 -11.27 -13.98
C ALA A 300 1.09 -12.76 -13.70
N GLN A 301 1.81 -13.50 -14.54
CA GLN A 301 2.08 -14.93 -14.32
C GLN A 301 2.89 -15.17 -13.04
N ARG A 302 3.93 -14.35 -12.80
CA ARG A 302 4.77 -14.45 -11.58
C ARG A 302 4.00 -14.20 -10.29
N GLY A 303 2.95 -13.39 -10.34
CA GLY A 303 2.06 -13.11 -9.21
C GLY A 303 0.96 -14.15 -8.98
N THR A 304 0.91 -15.24 -9.76
CA THR A 304 -0.12 -16.27 -9.70
C THR A 304 0.48 -17.58 -9.21
N ARG A 305 -0.13 -18.17 -8.18
CA ARG A 305 0.31 -19.45 -7.58
C ARG A 305 -0.55 -20.62 -8.03
N MET A 306 -1.84 -20.35 -8.25
CA MET A 306 -2.82 -21.39 -8.51
C MET A 306 -3.07 -21.58 -10.02
N PRO A 307 -3.41 -22.80 -10.46
CA PRO A 307 -3.84 -23.03 -11.84
C PRO A 307 -5.10 -22.23 -12.19
N ALA A 308 -5.32 -22.02 -13.49
CA ALA A 308 -6.52 -21.34 -13.99
C ALA A 308 -7.81 -21.94 -13.38
N GLY A 309 -8.74 -21.08 -13.02
CA GLY A 309 -10.01 -21.46 -12.39
C GLY A 309 -9.98 -21.54 -10.86
N HIS A 310 -8.83 -21.31 -10.23
CA HIS A 310 -8.70 -21.24 -8.78
C HIS A 310 -8.44 -19.79 -8.35
N PRO A 311 -9.36 -19.14 -7.62
CA PRO A 311 -9.22 -17.73 -7.27
C PRO A 311 -8.14 -17.52 -6.20
N GLU A 312 -7.37 -16.44 -6.38
CA GLU A 312 -6.47 -15.86 -5.37
C GLU A 312 -7.01 -14.49 -4.95
N GLY A 313 -6.65 -14.02 -3.76
CA GLY A 313 -7.26 -12.82 -3.18
C GLY A 313 -6.27 -11.89 -2.48
N LEU A 314 -6.75 -11.24 -1.41
CA LEU A 314 -6.03 -10.19 -0.69
C LEU A 314 -4.70 -10.69 -0.09
N LEU A 315 -4.70 -11.89 0.48
CA LEU A 315 -3.49 -12.45 1.10
C LEU A 315 -2.38 -12.66 0.07
N GLU A 316 -2.74 -13.24 -1.09
CA GLU A 316 -1.79 -13.50 -2.16
C GLU A 316 -1.29 -12.19 -2.80
N SER A 317 -2.11 -11.15 -2.86
CA SER A 317 -1.65 -9.84 -3.36
C SER A 317 -0.63 -9.19 -2.41
N PHE A 318 -0.82 -9.28 -1.09
CA PHE A 318 0.22 -8.93 -0.12
C PHE A 318 1.48 -9.78 -0.30
N ALA A 319 1.31 -11.10 -0.43
CA ALA A 319 2.43 -12.02 -0.62
C ALA A 319 3.22 -11.71 -1.90
N ASN A 320 2.60 -11.23 -2.96
CA ASN A 320 3.28 -10.83 -4.19
C ASN A 320 4.23 -9.64 -3.97
N ILE A 321 3.83 -8.65 -3.16
CA ILE A 321 4.71 -7.54 -2.78
C ILE A 321 5.87 -8.05 -1.92
N TYR A 322 5.55 -8.87 -0.91
CA TYR A 322 6.56 -9.47 -0.04
C TYR A 322 7.56 -10.31 -0.84
N SER A 323 7.09 -11.20 -1.71
CA SER A 323 7.94 -12.10 -2.49
C SER A 323 8.88 -11.34 -3.42
N SER A 324 8.38 -10.29 -4.10
CA SER A 324 9.20 -9.40 -4.94
C SER A 324 10.28 -8.70 -4.10
N ALA A 325 9.90 -8.03 -3.01
CA ALA A 325 10.85 -7.34 -2.14
C ALA A 325 11.89 -8.29 -1.53
N MET A 326 11.47 -9.47 -1.05
CA MET A 326 12.37 -10.48 -0.46
C MET A 326 13.37 -11.04 -1.47
N ARG A 327 12.97 -11.26 -2.73
CA ARG A 327 13.91 -11.69 -3.78
C ARG A 327 14.94 -10.59 -4.08
N VAL A 328 14.54 -9.32 -4.10
CA VAL A 328 15.47 -8.20 -4.25
C VAL A 328 16.43 -8.12 -3.04
N ILE A 329 15.92 -8.25 -1.81
CA ILE A 329 16.73 -8.28 -0.59
C ILE A 329 17.73 -9.43 -0.65
N ARG A 330 17.29 -10.61 -1.00
CA ARG A 330 18.14 -11.80 -1.12
C ARG A 330 19.22 -11.63 -2.17
N ALA A 331 18.91 -11.10 -3.35
CA ALA A 331 19.89 -10.80 -4.39
C ALA A 331 20.95 -9.82 -3.89
N ARG A 332 20.54 -8.75 -3.19
CA ARG A 332 21.49 -7.79 -2.61
C ARG A 332 22.40 -8.41 -1.55
N ILE A 333 21.87 -9.24 -0.65
CA ILE A 333 22.68 -9.95 0.35
C ILE A 333 23.69 -10.88 -0.33
N ALA A 334 23.31 -11.50 -1.44
CA ALA A 334 24.20 -12.39 -2.22
C ALA A 334 25.17 -11.62 -3.14
N GLY A 335 25.06 -10.29 -3.25
CA GLY A 335 25.83 -9.50 -4.21
C GLY A 335 25.44 -9.72 -5.67
N GLU A 336 24.21 -10.16 -5.90
CA GLU A 336 23.63 -10.47 -7.22
C GLU A 336 22.76 -9.33 -7.74
N THR A 337 22.60 -9.23 -9.06
CA THR A 337 21.63 -8.33 -9.67
C THR A 337 20.23 -8.97 -9.59
N PRO A 338 19.22 -8.28 -9.01
CA PRO A 338 17.87 -8.82 -8.96
C PRO A 338 17.25 -8.95 -10.36
N ASP A 339 16.37 -9.93 -10.53
CA ASP A 339 15.54 -10.05 -11.72
C ASP A 339 14.66 -8.79 -11.86
N PRO A 340 14.61 -8.15 -13.06
CA PRO A 340 13.78 -6.97 -13.28
C PRO A 340 12.30 -7.14 -12.90
N LEU A 341 11.75 -8.35 -13.01
CA LEU A 341 10.37 -8.64 -12.59
C LEU A 341 10.19 -8.61 -11.07
N ASP A 342 11.26 -8.76 -10.28
CA ASP A 342 11.20 -8.65 -8.83
C ASP A 342 11.23 -7.19 -8.35
N LEU A 343 11.60 -6.23 -9.20
CA LEU A 343 11.57 -4.80 -8.88
C LEU A 343 10.15 -4.21 -8.91
N ASP A 344 9.14 -5.00 -9.28
CA ASP A 344 7.74 -4.56 -9.41
C ASP A 344 6.99 -4.63 -8.06
N PHE A 345 7.34 -3.74 -7.15
CA PHE A 345 6.61 -3.46 -5.91
C PHE A 345 6.63 -1.96 -5.59
N PRO A 346 5.62 -1.45 -4.84
CA PRO A 346 5.60 -0.05 -4.44
C PRO A 346 6.76 0.29 -3.51
N THR A 347 7.41 1.41 -3.77
CA THR A 347 8.64 1.86 -3.10
C THR A 347 8.37 2.97 -2.07
N VAL A 348 9.41 3.42 -1.38
CA VAL A 348 9.35 4.61 -0.52
C VAL A 348 8.94 5.86 -1.29
N ARG A 349 9.29 5.96 -2.59
CA ARG A 349 8.93 7.11 -3.44
C ARG A 349 7.44 7.11 -3.78
N ASP A 350 6.86 5.93 -4.04
CA ASP A 350 5.40 5.81 -4.22
C ASP A 350 4.67 6.23 -2.95
N GLY A 351 5.22 5.86 -1.79
CA GLY A 351 4.71 6.31 -0.50
C GLY A 351 4.76 7.82 -0.31
N ALA A 352 5.88 8.47 -0.68
CA ALA A 352 6.00 9.93 -0.61
C ALA A 352 5.02 10.62 -1.57
N SER A 353 4.81 10.07 -2.78
CA SER A 353 3.76 10.55 -3.70
C SER A 353 2.37 10.47 -3.07
N GLY A 354 2.05 9.35 -2.41
CA GLY A 354 0.78 9.17 -1.70
C GLY A 354 0.58 10.17 -0.56
N VAL A 355 1.63 10.47 0.23
CA VAL A 355 1.56 11.47 1.31
C VAL A 355 1.40 12.89 0.73
N HIS A 356 2.11 13.21 -0.34
CA HIS A 356 1.94 14.49 -1.05
C HIS A 356 0.50 14.63 -1.58
N PHE A 357 -0.06 13.58 -2.18
CA PHE A 357 -1.45 13.55 -2.63
C PHE A 357 -2.42 13.82 -1.48
N ILE A 358 -2.26 13.16 -0.32
CA ILE A 358 -3.12 13.35 0.86
C ILE A 358 -3.12 14.83 1.27
N GLN A 359 -1.93 15.44 1.46
CA GLN A 359 -1.83 16.83 1.87
C GLN A 359 -2.40 17.80 0.83
N THR A 360 -2.21 17.50 -0.46
CA THR A 360 -2.71 18.30 -1.57
C THR A 360 -4.24 18.24 -1.66
N ALA A 361 -4.85 17.07 -1.46
CA ALA A 361 -6.30 16.91 -1.44
C ALA A 361 -6.93 17.65 -0.24
N LEU A 362 -6.35 17.50 0.96
CA LEU A 362 -6.81 18.23 2.15
C LEU A 362 -6.68 19.75 1.99
N ARG A 363 -5.59 20.22 1.36
CA ARG A 363 -5.41 21.66 1.04
C ARG A 363 -6.49 22.13 0.08
N SER A 364 -6.73 21.41 -1.01
CA SER A 364 -7.76 21.75 -1.98
C SER A 364 -9.15 21.81 -1.35
N GLY A 365 -9.51 20.81 -0.51
CA GLY A 365 -10.80 20.80 0.20
C GLY A 365 -10.98 21.98 1.16
N ARG A 366 -9.92 22.33 1.89
CA ARG A 366 -9.94 23.49 2.79
C ARG A 366 -10.08 24.82 2.05
N ASP A 367 -9.32 24.97 0.97
CA ASP A 367 -9.20 26.24 0.24
C ASP A 367 -10.32 26.38 -0.83
N GLY A 368 -11.09 25.32 -1.14
CA GLY A 368 -12.18 25.30 -2.11
C GLY A 368 -11.71 25.58 -3.55
N THR A 369 -10.48 25.20 -3.91
CA THR A 369 -9.88 25.57 -5.19
C THR A 369 -9.02 24.45 -5.80
N TRP A 370 -8.76 24.56 -7.11
CA TRP A 370 -7.77 23.75 -7.79
C TRP A 370 -6.37 24.03 -7.28
N VAL A 371 -5.61 23.01 -6.97
CA VAL A 371 -4.24 23.10 -6.49
C VAL A 371 -3.28 22.33 -7.41
N ASP A 372 -2.05 22.79 -7.48
CA ASP A 372 -0.95 22.04 -8.11
C ASP A 372 -0.70 20.76 -7.32
N ALA A 373 -0.70 19.64 -8.04
CA ALA A 373 -0.47 18.30 -7.53
C ALA A 373 0.79 17.66 -8.14
N SER A 374 1.58 18.43 -8.89
CA SER A 374 2.85 17.97 -9.45
C SER A 374 3.85 17.70 -8.34
N TYR A 375 4.48 16.53 -8.36
CA TYR A 375 5.45 16.16 -7.33
C TYR A 375 6.44 15.13 -7.86
N ASP A 376 7.71 15.32 -7.53
CA ASP A 376 8.80 14.37 -7.78
C ASP A 376 9.50 14.06 -6.46
N PRO A 377 9.28 12.88 -5.88
CA PRO A 377 9.90 12.51 -4.60
C PRO A 377 11.42 12.52 -4.67
N PRO A 378 12.14 12.92 -3.61
CA PRO A 378 13.60 12.87 -3.57
C PRO A 378 14.13 11.42 -3.64
N GLY A 379 15.43 11.26 -3.90
CA GLY A 379 16.09 9.95 -3.83
C GLY A 379 16.06 9.13 -5.13
N ARG A 380 16.03 9.81 -6.31
CA ARG A 380 16.30 9.13 -7.60
C ARG A 380 17.68 8.49 -7.66
#